data_6382f64eaf21d07a9b5e22f555b4021b
#
_entry.id   6382f64eaf21d07a9b5e22f555b4021b
#
_cell.length_a   1.000
_cell.length_b   1.000
_cell.length_c   1.000
_cell.angle_alpha   90.00
_cell.angle_beta   90.00
_cell.angle_gamma   90.00
#
_symmetry.space_group_name_H-M   'P 1'
#
loop_
_entity.id
_entity.type
_entity.pdbx_description
1 polymer ?
#
loop_
_entity_poly.entity_id
_entity_poly.type
_entity_poly.pdbx_seq_one_letter_code
_entity_poly.pdbx_strand_id
1 'polypeptide(L)' 'MVKEFISQLPPDKLSPFAKHPYQVREDAAMDELVESVRTYGILSPLLARPKGEGYELVSGHRRRLAAQKLGLPTVPVLVR' A
#
# COMPACT_ATOMS: atom_id res chain seq x y z
N MET A 1 16.58 10.82 16.32
CA MET A 1 15.72 11.34 15.27
C MET A 1 15.34 10.21 14.32
N VAL A 2 14.06 10.03 14.10
CA VAL A 2 13.59 9.00 13.17
C VAL A 2 13.67 9.54 11.74
N LYS A 3 14.40 8.81 10.90
CA LYS A 3 14.43 9.14 9.48
C LYS A 3 13.27 8.51 8.76
N GLU A 4 12.48 9.33 8.10
CA GLU A 4 11.43 8.87 7.22
C GLU A 4 11.90 9.00 5.77
N PHE A 5 11.61 8.00 4.96
CA PHE A 5 11.97 8.02 3.55
C PHE A 5 10.91 7.31 2.73
N ILE A 6 10.78 7.72 1.48
CA ILE A 6 9.85 7.08 0.55
C ILE A 6 10.62 6.12 -0.33
N SER A 7 10.17 4.86 -0.33
CA SER A 7 10.75 3.81 -1.16
C SER A 7 9.72 3.27 -2.13
N GLN A 8 10.19 2.81 -3.28
CA GLN A 8 9.35 2.06 -4.20
C GLN A 8 9.47 0.59 -3.86
N LEU A 9 8.38 0.00 -3.39
CA LEU A 9 8.38 -1.38 -2.93
C LEU A 9 7.30 -2.19 -3.66
N PRO A 10 7.59 -3.48 -3.96
CA PRO A 10 6.54 -4.34 -4.50
C PRO A 10 5.40 -4.48 -3.49
N PRO A 11 4.13 -4.43 -3.92
CA PRO A 11 3.01 -4.59 -2.99
C PRO A 11 3.06 -5.89 -2.19
N ASP A 12 3.65 -6.94 -2.75
CA ASP A 12 3.74 -8.25 -2.10
C ASP A 12 4.70 -8.27 -0.91
N LYS A 13 5.59 -7.29 -0.80
CA LYS A 13 6.48 -7.16 0.35
C LYS A 13 5.84 -6.49 1.55
N LEU A 14 4.62 -6.02 1.38
CA LEU A 14 3.86 -5.35 2.43
C LEU A 14 2.86 -6.34 3.01
N SER A 15 3.06 -6.73 4.26
CA SER A 15 2.12 -7.61 4.94
C SER A 15 1.08 -6.81 5.71
N PRO A 16 -0.15 -7.34 5.89
CA PRO A 16 -1.17 -6.65 6.68
C PRO A 16 -0.74 -6.46 8.12
N PHE A 17 -1.30 -5.42 8.77
CA PHE A 17 -1.08 -5.17 10.18
C PHE A 17 -1.72 -6.29 11.01
N ALA A 18 -0.91 -7.10 11.68
CA ALA A 18 -1.37 -8.34 12.30
C ALA A 18 -2.34 -8.14 13.47
N LYS A 19 -2.15 -7.08 14.26
CA LYS A 19 -2.98 -6.82 15.44
C LYS A 19 -4.38 -6.31 15.10
N HIS A 20 -4.53 -5.67 13.96
CA HIS A 20 -5.79 -5.10 13.51
C HIS A 20 -5.96 -5.41 12.03
N PRO A 21 -6.31 -6.67 11.71
CA PRO A 21 -6.47 -7.04 10.31
C PRO A 21 -7.53 -6.19 9.66
N TYR A 22 -7.14 -5.53 8.60
CA TYR A 22 -8.00 -4.62 7.88
C TYR A 22 -8.70 -5.36 6.74
N GLN A 23 -10.03 -5.39 6.79
CA GLN A 23 -10.81 -5.99 5.71
C GLN A 23 -11.10 -4.93 4.65
N VAL A 24 -10.59 -5.16 3.46
CA VAL A 24 -10.84 -4.27 2.34
C VAL A 24 -12.02 -4.81 1.54
N ARG A 25 -13.06 -4.00 1.39
CA ARG A 25 -14.22 -4.38 0.59
C ARG A 25 -13.96 -4.11 -0.87
N GLU A 26 -14.34 -5.06 -1.71
CA GLU A 26 -14.28 -4.90 -3.15
C GLU A 26 -15.66 -4.46 -3.64
N ASP A 27 -15.91 -3.16 -3.51
CA ASP A 27 -17.17 -2.54 -3.85
C ASP A 27 -16.96 -1.47 -4.94
N ALA A 28 -18.01 -0.68 -5.22
CA ALA A 28 -17.91 0.38 -6.23
C ALA A 28 -16.83 1.42 -5.89
N ALA A 29 -16.64 1.70 -4.61
CA ALA A 29 -15.59 2.62 -4.19
C ALA A 29 -14.20 2.07 -4.50
N MET A 30 -14.01 0.74 -4.41
CA MET A 30 -12.76 0.12 -4.81
C MET A 30 -12.55 0.25 -6.32
N ASP A 31 -13.60 0.07 -7.12
CA ASP A 31 -13.51 0.22 -8.58
C ASP A 31 -13.11 1.64 -8.96
N GLU A 32 -13.67 2.65 -8.29
CA GLU A 32 -13.30 4.05 -8.50
C GLU A 32 -11.84 4.29 -8.12
N LEU A 33 -11.38 3.70 -7.01
CA LEU A 33 -9.99 3.83 -6.59
C LEU A 33 -9.04 3.20 -7.60
N VAL A 34 -9.38 2.02 -8.11
CA VAL A 34 -8.58 1.35 -9.14
C VAL A 34 -8.46 2.24 -10.38
N GLU A 35 -9.57 2.84 -10.83
CA GLU A 35 -9.53 3.75 -11.98
C GLU A 35 -8.68 4.99 -11.71
N SER A 36 -8.76 5.55 -10.50
CA SER A 36 -7.95 6.69 -10.09
C SER A 36 -6.47 6.34 -10.11
N VAL A 37 -6.12 5.18 -9.55
CA VAL A 37 -4.72 4.73 -9.52
C VAL A 37 -4.22 4.44 -10.93
N ARG A 38 -5.07 3.88 -11.79
CA ARG A 38 -4.70 3.65 -13.20
C ARG A 38 -4.37 4.95 -13.92
N THR A 39 -5.17 6.00 -13.68
CA THR A 39 -5.04 7.27 -14.39
C THR A 39 -3.92 8.13 -13.82
N TYR A 40 -3.85 8.25 -12.50
CA TYR A 40 -2.97 9.22 -11.84
C TYR A 40 -1.83 8.59 -11.06
N GLY A 41 -1.83 7.27 -10.88
CA GLY A 41 -0.90 6.59 -9.99
C GLY A 41 -1.32 6.76 -8.54
N ILE A 42 -0.45 6.35 -7.64
CA ILE A 42 -0.66 6.53 -6.21
C ILE A 42 -0.07 7.87 -5.81
N LEU A 43 -0.93 8.83 -5.53
CA LEU A 43 -0.54 10.21 -5.24
C LEU A 43 -0.02 10.40 -3.82
N SER A 44 -0.55 9.62 -2.87
CA SER A 44 -0.09 9.64 -1.49
C SER A 44 0.58 8.31 -1.16
N PRO A 45 1.79 8.30 -0.58
CA PRO A 45 2.46 7.04 -0.30
C PRO A 45 1.72 6.24 0.76
N LEU A 46 1.87 4.92 0.69
CA LEU A 46 1.45 4.02 1.75
C LEU A 46 2.38 4.22 2.94
N LEU A 47 1.93 3.80 4.12
CA LEU A 47 2.74 3.89 5.33
C LEU A 47 3.05 2.48 5.81
N ALA A 48 4.32 2.19 6.03
CA ALA A 48 4.77 0.88 6.50
C ALA A 48 5.93 1.02 7.46
N ARG A 49 6.22 -0.06 8.16
CA ARG A 49 7.38 -0.16 9.04
C ARG A 49 8.13 -1.46 8.76
N PRO A 50 9.45 -1.50 9.00
CA PRO A 50 10.19 -2.74 8.82
C PRO A 50 9.68 -3.82 9.76
N LYS A 51 9.58 -5.05 9.24
CA LYS A 51 9.21 -6.20 10.05
C LYS A 51 9.84 -7.45 9.43
N GLY A 52 10.80 -8.05 10.11
CA GLY A 52 11.52 -9.18 9.57
C GLY A 52 12.26 -8.80 8.31
N GLU A 53 12.10 -9.59 7.26
CA GLU A 53 12.74 -9.33 5.96
C GLU A 53 11.89 -8.45 5.05
N GLY A 54 10.68 -8.10 5.48
CA GLY A 54 9.78 -7.27 4.70
C GLY A 54 9.30 -6.07 5.48
N TYR A 55 8.06 -5.69 5.20
CA TYR A 55 7.45 -4.52 5.81
C TYR A 55 6.03 -4.85 6.23
N GLU A 56 5.60 -4.25 7.32
CA GLU A 56 4.22 -4.33 7.78
C GLU A 56 3.49 -3.06 7.37
N LEU A 57 2.40 -3.22 6.61
CA LEU A 57 1.62 -2.08 6.14
C LEU A 57 0.79 -1.51 7.30
N VAL A 58 1.02 -0.26 7.62
CA VAL A 58 0.29 0.45 8.67
C VAL A 58 -0.94 1.15 8.11
N SER A 59 -0.81 1.75 6.92
CA SER A 59 -1.88 2.52 6.29
C SER A 59 -1.80 2.41 4.78
N GLY A 60 -2.95 2.47 4.10
CA GLY A 60 -3.00 2.40 2.66
C GLY A 60 -3.42 1.03 2.12
N HIS A 61 -4.14 0.24 2.92
CA HIS A 61 -4.57 -1.11 2.54
C HIS A 61 -5.39 -1.13 1.24
N ARG A 62 -6.27 -0.14 1.06
CA ARG A 62 -7.08 -0.04 -0.16
C ARG A 62 -6.21 0.27 -1.38
N ARG A 63 -5.24 1.17 -1.22
CA ARG A 63 -4.31 1.52 -2.31
C ARG A 63 -3.42 0.34 -2.67
N ARG A 64 -2.99 -0.44 -1.68
CA ARG A 64 -2.22 -1.65 -1.93
C ARG A 64 -3.03 -2.64 -2.78
N LEU A 65 -4.29 -2.88 -2.41
CA LEU A 65 -5.14 -3.78 -3.17
C LEU A 65 -5.37 -3.27 -4.60
N ALA A 66 -5.63 -1.97 -4.75
CA ALA A 66 -5.78 -1.39 -6.09
C ALA A 66 -4.53 -1.60 -6.94
N ALA A 67 -3.35 -1.41 -6.35
CA ALA A 67 -2.08 -1.64 -7.03
C ALA A 67 -1.93 -3.11 -7.46
N GLN A 68 -2.32 -4.03 -6.59
CA GLN A 68 -2.26 -5.47 -6.92
C GLN A 68 -3.22 -5.81 -8.05
N LYS A 69 -4.43 -5.25 -8.05
CA LYS A 69 -5.40 -5.47 -9.12
C LYS A 69 -4.90 -4.95 -10.47
N LEU A 70 -4.13 -3.88 -10.46
CA LEU A 70 -3.56 -3.30 -11.67
C LEU A 70 -2.24 -3.94 -12.08
N GLY A 71 -1.68 -4.80 -11.23
CA GLY A 71 -0.39 -5.43 -11.50
C GLY A 71 0.78 -4.46 -11.46
N LEU A 72 0.70 -3.43 -10.62
CA LEU A 72 1.81 -2.47 -10.51
C LEU A 72 3.03 -3.16 -9.92
N PRO A 73 4.22 -2.95 -10.51
CA PRO A 73 5.44 -3.60 -10.01
C PRO A 73 5.87 -3.06 -8.65
N THR A 74 5.67 -1.76 -8.41
CA THR A 74 6.02 -1.12 -7.14
C THR A 74 4.99 -0.07 -6.77
N VAL A 75 4.97 0.28 -5.48
CA VAL A 75 4.15 1.39 -4.96
C VAL A 75 5.03 2.28 -4.08
N PRO A 76 4.73 3.58 -4.00
CA PRO A 76 5.47 4.46 -3.10
C PRO A 76 5.07 4.19 -1.65
N VAL A 77 6.04 4.01 -0.79
CA VAL A 77 5.83 3.67 0.62
C VAL A 77 6.70 4.58 1.49
N LEU A 78 6.06 5.25 2.44
CA LEU A 78 6.78 5.97 3.49
C LEU A 78 7.13 4.95 4.56
N VAL A 79 8.42 4.75 4.77
CA VAL A 79 8.91 3.78 5.75
C VAL A 79 9.33 4.52 7.01
N ARG A 80 8.82 4.07 8.13
CA ARG A 80 9.15 4.64 9.44
C ARG A 80 9.88 3.66 10.32
#